data_3a9782b1717a4f0e3d22f38fd26d5d40
#
_entry.id   3a9782b1717a4f0e3d22f38fd26d5d40
#
_cell.length_a   1.000
_cell.length_b   1.000
_cell.length_c   1.000
_cell.angle_alpha   90.00
_cell.angle_beta   90.00
_cell.angle_gamma   90.00
#
_symmetry.space_group_name_H-M   'P 1'
#
loop_
_entity.id
_entity.type
_entity.pdbx_description
1 polymer ?
#
loop_
_entity_poly.entity_id
_entity_poly.type
_entity_poly.pdbx_seq_one_letter_code
_entity_poly.pdbx_strand_id
1 'polypeptide(L)'
;MTKHLLRDLEHLKKQVLLVGSMVEGAILKATIALLERRPELAAEVLHGDDAIDAREVMVEEECLKILALHQPVAIDLRYIVTILKVNNDLERMGDLAGNIAARAEDLLKYAPVRFPPEFATMVR
;
A
#
# COMPACT_ATOMS: atom_id res chain seq x y z
N MET A 1 11.10 -3.90 -28.99
CA MET A 1 10.58 -2.95 -27.98
C MET A 1 11.06 -1.54 -28.30
N THR A 2 10.16 -0.58 -28.29
CA THR A 2 10.56 0.80 -28.52
C THR A 2 11.20 1.38 -27.25
N LYS A 3 12.02 2.40 -27.46
CA LYS A 3 12.68 3.13 -26.38
C LYS A 3 11.65 3.75 -25.41
N HIS A 4 10.55 4.24 -25.96
CA HIS A 4 9.48 4.87 -25.16
C HIS A 4 8.74 3.86 -24.30
N LEU A 5 8.46 2.69 -24.84
CA LEU A 5 7.81 1.62 -24.07
C LEU A 5 8.69 1.18 -22.91
N LEU A 6 9.98 0.96 -23.16
CA LEU A 6 10.91 0.58 -22.10
C LEU A 6 10.96 1.62 -21.00
N ARG A 7 11.01 2.89 -21.37
CA ARG A 7 11.02 4.00 -20.41
C ARG A 7 9.75 4.02 -19.56
N ASP A 8 8.59 3.84 -20.21
CA ASP A 8 7.30 3.83 -19.53
C ASP A 8 7.19 2.67 -18.56
N LEU A 9 7.68 1.49 -18.94
CA LEU A 9 7.69 0.31 -18.06
C LEU A 9 8.60 0.51 -16.86
N GLU A 10 9.76 1.12 -17.04
CA GLU A 10 10.68 1.46 -15.96
C GLU A 10 10.05 2.44 -14.98
N HIS A 11 9.37 3.44 -15.50
CA HIS A 11 8.66 4.43 -14.69
C HIS A 11 7.52 3.78 -13.89
N LEU A 12 6.77 2.91 -14.55
CA LEU A 12 5.67 2.17 -13.92
C LEU A 12 6.18 1.31 -12.76
N LYS A 13 7.30 0.63 -12.95
CA LYS A 13 7.94 -0.17 -11.92
C LYS A 13 8.27 0.68 -10.69
N LYS A 14 8.85 1.85 -10.90
CA LYS A 14 9.19 2.76 -9.81
C LYS A 14 7.94 3.21 -9.04
N GLN A 15 6.86 3.48 -9.75
CA GLN A 15 5.62 3.92 -9.13
C GLN A 15 4.99 2.83 -8.26
N VAL A 16 4.94 1.59 -8.74
CA VAL A 16 4.36 0.51 -7.96
C VAL A 16 5.23 0.17 -6.75
N LEU A 17 6.55 0.27 -6.87
CA LEU A 17 7.46 0.07 -5.74
C LEU A 17 7.26 1.16 -4.67
N LEU A 18 6.99 2.39 -5.09
CA LEU A 18 6.69 3.47 -4.15
C LEU A 18 5.39 3.18 -3.39
N VAL A 19 4.35 2.74 -4.07
CA VAL A 19 3.09 2.34 -3.43
C VAL A 19 3.36 1.23 -2.41
N GLY A 20 4.14 0.23 -2.79
CA GLY A 20 4.52 -0.87 -1.90
C GLY A 20 5.20 -0.38 -0.63
N SER A 21 6.13 0.56 -0.77
CA SER A 21 6.83 1.16 0.35
C SER A 21 5.88 1.93 1.28
N MET A 22 4.95 2.70 0.70
CA MET A 22 3.97 3.45 1.47
C MET A 22 3.03 2.53 2.25
N VAL A 23 2.56 1.46 1.61
CA VAL A 23 1.68 0.47 2.23
C VAL A 23 2.41 -0.27 3.36
N GLU A 24 3.64 -0.69 3.12
CA GLU A 24 4.47 -1.35 4.15
C GLU A 24 4.62 -0.45 5.38
N GLY A 25 4.93 0.83 5.16
CA GLY A 25 5.05 1.81 6.23
C GLY A 25 3.74 2.00 7.00
N ALA A 26 2.61 2.01 6.29
CA ALA A 26 1.29 2.15 6.92
C ALA A 26 0.96 0.94 7.80
N ILE A 27 1.24 -0.27 7.32
CA ILE A 27 1.00 -1.50 8.10
C ILE A 27 1.85 -1.50 9.37
N LEU A 28 3.13 -1.14 9.23
CA LEU A 28 4.03 -1.09 10.38
C LEU A 28 3.56 -0.08 11.43
N LYS A 29 3.22 1.13 11.00
CA LYS A 29 2.72 2.17 11.92
C LYS A 29 1.41 1.77 12.59
N ALA A 30 0.49 1.19 11.82
CA ALA A 30 -0.80 0.75 12.37
C ALA A 30 -0.59 -0.34 13.43
N THR A 31 0.30 -1.28 13.18
CA THR A 31 0.63 -2.36 14.12
C THR A 31 1.25 -1.80 15.40
N ILE A 32 2.21 -0.89 15.27
CA ILE A 32 2.85 -0.25 16.43
C ILE A 32 1.83 0.58 17.21
N ALA A 33 0.95 1.30 16.50
CA ALA A 33 -0.10 2.09 17.14
C ALA A 33 -0.98 1.23 18.05
N LEU A 34 -1.32 0.03 17.57
CA LEU A 34 -2.15 -0.91 18.32
C LEU A 34 -1.41 -1.51 19.51
N LEU A 35 -0.20 -2.02 19.28
CA LEU A 35 0.56 -2.75 20.31
C LEU A 35 1.14 -1.83 21.38
N GLU A 36 1.62 -0.67 20.99
CA GLU A 36 2.28 0.28 21.90
C GLU A 36 1.36 1.42 22.35
N ARG A 37 0.09 1.37 21.97
CA ARG A 37 -0.93 2.36 22.34
C ARG A 37 -0.50 3.77 21.98
N ARG A 38 -0.11 3.96 20.71
CA ARG A 38 0.37 5.23 20.19
C ARG A 38 -0.65 5.86 19.23
N PRO A 39 -1.56 6.70 19.73
CA PRO A 39 -2.61 7.30 18.92
C PRO A 39 -2.08 8.18 17.78
N GLU A 40 -0.92 8.81 17.97
CA GLU A 40 -0.31 9.63 16.93
C GLU A 40 0.03 8.83 15.67
N LEU A 41 0.44 7.57 15.83
CA LEU A 41 0.74 6.70 14.69
C LEU A 41 -0.53 6.25 13.98
N ALA A 42 -1.59 5.95 14.74
CA ALA A 42 -2.88 5.62 14.15
C ALA A 42 -3.41 6.78 13.31
N ALA A 43 -3.31 8.01 13.83
CA ALA A 43 -3.72 9.20 13.10
C ALA A 43 -2.91 9.40 11.82
N GLU A 44 -1.59 9.17 11.87
CA GLU A 44 -0.75 9.26 10.68
C GLU A 44 -1.20 8.29 9.58
N VAL A 45 -1.53 7.05 9.95
CA VAL A 45 -2.00 6.05 8.99
C VAL A 45 -3.31 6.49 8.35
N LEU A 46 -4.26 6.95 9.16
CA LEU A 46 -5.56 7.38 8.67
C LEU A 46 -5.47 8.63 7.80
N HIS A 47 -4.61 9.58 8.15
CA HIS A 47 -4.39 10.78 7.34
C HIS A 47 -3.64 10.48 6.04
N GLY A 48 -2.80 9.46 6.02
CA GLY A 48 -2.02 9.10 4.85
C GLY A 48 -2.75 8.23 3.83
N ASP A 49 -3.93 7.73 4.18
CA ASP A 49 -4.68 6.79 3.34
C ASP A 49 -5.03 7.37 1.97
N ASP A 50 -5.47 8.62 1.91
CA ASP A 50 -5.81 9.29 0.66
C ASP A 50 -4.61 9.42 -0.28
N ALA A 51 -3.41 9.65 0.27
CA ALA A 51 -2.19 9.74 -0.52
C ALA A 51 -1.84 8.40 -1.17
N ILE A 52 -2.02 7.31 -0.43
CA ILE A 52 -1.79 5.96 -0.96
C ILE A 52 -2.81 5.66 -2.05
N ASP A 53 -4.09 5.93 -1.80
CA ASP A 53 -5.17 5.71 -2.78
C ASP A 53 -4.89 6.48 -4.07
N ALA A 54 -4.45 7.73 -3.96
CA ALA A 54 -4.12 8.55 -5.12
C ALA A 54 -2.99 7.94 -5.95
N ARG A 55 -1.97 7.38 -5.28
CA ARG A 55 -0.86 6.72 -5.97
C ARG A 55 -1.29 5.42 -6.63
N GLU A 56 -2.17 4.66 -6.01
CA GLU A 56 -2.71 3.44 -6.58
C GLU A 56 -3.50 3.73 -7.86
N VAL A 57 -4.31 4.78 -7.85
CA VAL A 57 -5.05 5.23 -9.04
C VAL A 57 -4.08 5.63 -10.15
N MET A 58 -3.01 6.34 -9.81
CA MET A 58 -1.99 6.74 -10.80
C MET A 58 -1.32 5.54 -11.46
N VAL A 59 -1.02 4.48 -10.69
CA VAL A 59 -0.45 3.25 -11.24
C VAL A 59 -1.42 2.61 -12.23
N GLU A 60 -2.69 2.49 -11.85
CA GLU A 60 -3.72 1.93 -12.70
C GLU A 60 -3.88 2.72 -14.00
N GLU A 61 -3.98 4.04 -13.90
CA GLU A 61 -4.09 4.91 -15.07
C GLU A 61 -2.88 4.80 -15.98
N GLU A 62 -1.69 4.72 -15.42
CA GLU A 62 -0.46 4.56 -16.20
C GLU A 62 -0.43 3.23 -16.94
N CYS A 63 -0.88 2.15 -16.29
CA CYS A 63 -1.01 0.85 -16.95
C CYS A 63 -1.94 0.92 -18.16
N LEU A 64 -3.11 1.52 -17.98
CA LEU A 64 -4.10 1.65 -19.05
C LEU A 64 -3.57 2.51 -20.19
N LYS A 65 -2.87 3.58 -19.86
CA LYS A 65 -2.27 4.47 -20.85
C LYS A 65 -1.22 3.73 -21.69
N ILE A 66 -0.36 2.95 -21.06
CA ILE A 66 0.67 2.17 -21.76
C ILE A 66 0.01 1.14 -22.68
N LEU A 67 -1.03 0.47 -22.20
CA LEU A 67 -1.78 -0.51 -23.02
C LEU A 67 -2.38 0.15 -24.25
N ALA A 68 -2.98 1.32 -24.10
CA ALA A 68 -3.61 2.02 -25.20
C ALA A 68 -2.59 2.59 -26.18
N LEU A 69 -1.50 3.16 -25.69
CA LEU A 69 -0.50 3.86 -26.50
C LEU A 69 0.43 2.92 -27.27
N HIS A 70 0.90 1.89 -26.60
CA HIS A 70 1.94 1.00 -27.15
C HIS A 70 1.41 -0.34 -27.67
N GLN A 71 0.21 -0.74 -27.26
CA GLN A 71 -0.38 -2.03 -27.61
C GLN A 71 0.63 -3.16 -27.46
N PRO A 72 1.23 -3.31 -26.26
CA PRO A 72 2.33 -4.27 -26.06
C PRO A 72 1.87 -5.71 -26.23
N VAL A 73 2.81 -6.58 -26.61
CA VAL A 73 2.53 -8.00 -26.84
C VAL A 73 3.23 -8.88 -25.81
N ALA A 74 2.71 -10.08 -25.68
CA ALA A 74 3.34 -11.19 -24.95
C ALA A 74 3.92 -10.80 -23.58
N ILE A 75 5.26 -10.74 -23.48
CA ILE A 75 5.98 -10.53 -22.22
C ILE A 75 5.66 -9.18 -21.60
N ASP A 76 5.60 -8.14 -22.41
CA ASP A 76 5.33 -6.78 -21.92
C ASP A 76 3.90 -6.65 -21.44
N LEU A 77 2.96 -7.27 -22.13
CA LEU A 77 1.56 -7.30 -21.70
C LEU A 77 1.43 -8.02 -20.34
N ARG A 78 2.09 -9.16 -20.19
CA ARG A 78 2.11 -9.90 -18.93
C ARG A 78 2.66 -9.07 -17.78
N TYR A 79 3.72 -8.33 -18.06
CA TYR A 79 4.35 -7.46 -17.07
C TYR A 79 3.35 -6.44 -16.54
N ILE A 80 2.63 -5.78 -17.45
CA ILE A 80 1.64 -4.76 -17.09
C ILE A 80 0.48 -5.37 -16.30
N VAL A 81 -0.02 -6.52 -16.73
CA VAL A 81 -1.09 -7.24 -16.02
C VAL A 81 -0.63 -7.64 -14.62
N THR A 82 0.61 -8.09 -14.48
CA THR A 82 1.18 -8.43 -13.18
C THR A 82 1.22 -7.20 -12.26
N ILE A 83 1.63 -6.06 -12.79
CA ILE A 83 1.65 -4.81 -12.00
C ILE A 83 0.24 -4.42 -11.57
N LEU A 84 -0.76 -4.56 -12.42
CA LEU A 84 -2.14 -4.31 -12.05
C LEU A 84 -2.60 -5.19 -10.89
N LYS A 85 -2.23 -6.47 -10.93
CA LYS A 85 -2.57 -7.41 -9.86
C LYS A 85 -1.87 -7.06 -8.55
N VAL A 86 -0.58 -6.72 -8.63
CA VAL A 86 0.19 -6.29 -7.45
C VAL A 86 -0.42 -5.02 -6.86
N ASN A 87 -0.78 -4.07 -7.71
CA ASN A 87 -1.40 -2.82 -7.27
C ASN A 87 -2.72 -3.07 -6.53
N ASN A 88 -3.52 -4.01 -7.04
CA ASN A 88 -4.77 -4.42 -6.40
C ASN A 88 -4.52 -5.05 -5.02
N ASP A 89 -3.50 -5.89 -4.91
CA ASP A 89 -3.12 -6.50 -3.64
C ASP A 89 -2.65 -5.45 -2.64
N LEU A 90 -1.89 -4.46 -3.12
CA LEU A 90 -1.42 -3.35 -2.28
C LEU A 90 -2.59 -2.50 -1.78
N GLU A 91 -3.62 -2.29 -2.61
CA GLU A 91 -4.84 -1.59 -2.21
C GLU A 91 -5.50 -2.29 -1.03
N ARG A 92 -5.65 -3.61 -1.11
CA ARG A 92 -6.25 -4.39 -0.02
C ARG A 92 -5.40 -4.35 1.24
N MET A 93 -4.08 -4.40 1.10
CA MET A 93 -3.16 -4.30 2.25
C MET A 93 -3.22 -2.92 2.89
N GLY A 94 -3.33 -1.87 2.08
CA GLY A 94 -3.51 -0.51 2.58
C GLY A 94 -4.82 -0.34 3.35
N ASP A 95 -5.91 -0.92 2.84
CA ASP A 95 -7.20 -0.90 3.52
C ASP A 95 -7.11 -1.63 4.87
N LEU A 96 -6.39 -2.75 4.90
CA LEU A 96 -6.16 -3.48 6.15
C LEU A 96 -5.40 -2.62 7.17
N ALA A 97 -4.37 -1.91 6.73
CA ALA A 97 -3.64 -1.00 7.61
C ALA A 97 -4.56 0.09 8.18
N GLY A 98 -5.43 0.66 7.35
CA GLY A 98 -6.42 1.64 7.78
C GLY A 98 -7.39 1.07 8.81
N ASN A 99 -7.84 -0.16 8.61
CA ASN A 99 -8.73 -0.84 9.55
C ASN A 99 -8.05 -1.09 10.90
N ILE A 100 -6.79 -1.50 10.88
CA ILE A 100 -6.01 -1.69 12.11
C ILE A 100 -5.86 -0.36 12.85
N ALA A 101 -5.54 0.72 12.12
CA ALA A 101 -5.39 2.04 12.71
C ALA A 101 -6.70 2.55 13.32
N ALA A 102 -7.83 2.34 12.65
CA ALA A 102 -9.14 2.73 13.15
C ALA A 102 -9.48 1.95 14.42
N ARG A 103 -9.15 0.66 14.47
CA ARG A 103 -9.34 -0.16 15.66
C ARG A 103 -8.45 0.29 16.80
N ALA A 104 -7.22 0.67 16.50
CA ALA A 104 -6.30 1.20 17.51
C ALA A 104 -6.87 2.48 18.14
N GLU A 105 -7.42 3.38 17.33
CA GLU A 105 -8.06 4.59 17.83
C GLU A 105 -9.24 4.26 18.76
N ASP A 106 -10.09 3.32 18.35
CA ASP A 106 -11.25 2.92 19.15
C ASP A 106 -10.83 2.34 20.49
N LEU A 107 -9.83 1.47 20.51
CA LEU A 107 -9.34 0.87 21.74
C LEU A 107 -8.72 1.88 22.68
N LEU A 108 -8.12 2.95 22.15
CA LEU A 108 -7.49 3.99 22.96
C LEU A 108 -8.50 4.92 23.63
N LYS A 109 -9.77 4.88 23.20
CA LYS A 109 -10.85 5.65 23.83
C LYS A 109 -11.39 4.99 25.10
N TYR A 110 -11.07 3.71 25.32
CA TYR A 110 -11.56 2.92 26.43
C TYR A 110 -10.47 2.65 27.46
N ALA A 111 -10.81 1.94 28.55
CA ALA A 111 -9.87 1.58 29.60
C ALA A 111 -8.67 0.80 29.01
N PRO A 112 -7.47 0.95 29.58
CA PRO A 112 -6.28 0.30 29.06
C PRO A 112 -6.43 -1.23 28.99
N VAL A 113 -6.13 -1.78 27.81
CA VAL A 113 -6.09 -3.23 27.59
C VAL A 113 -4.63 -3.67 27.60
N ARG A 114 -4.31 -4.73 28.35
CA ARG A 114 -2.97 -5.29 28.36
C ARG A 114 -2.91 -6.46 27.39
N PHE A 115 -1.97 -6.38 26.45
CA PHE A 115 -1.68 -7.50 25.56
C PHE A 115 -0.64 -8.41 26.23
N PRO A 116 -0.74 -9.74 26.04
CA PRO A 116 0.31 -10.64 26.52
C PRO A 116 1.66 -10.30 25.86
N PRO A 117 2.78 -10.46 26.59
CA PRO A 117 4.10 -10.21 25.99
C PRO A 117 4.36 -11.00 24.72
N GLU A 118 3.84 -12.22 24.62
CA GLU A 118 3.96 -13.12 23.47
C GLU A 118 3.34 -12.51 22.22
N PHE A 119 2.30 -11.70 22.38
CA PHE A 119 1.61 -11.06 21.25
C PHE A 119 2.53 -10.10 20.51
N ALA A 120 3.27 -9.27 21.24
CA ALA A 120 4.25 -8.36 20.65
C ALA A 120 5.37 -9.10 19.93
N THR A 121 5.81 -10.23 20.46
CA THR A 121 6.85 -11.05 19.86
C THR A 121 6.39 -11.67 18.55
N MET A 122 5.12 -12.06 18.44
CA MET A 122 4.56 -12.67 17.23
C MET A 122 4.47 -11.70 16.04
N VAL A 123 4.43 -10.41 16.30
CA VAL A 123 4.23 -9.39 15.26
C VAL A 123 5.56 -8.85 14.71
N ARG A 124 6.63 -9.03 15.42
CA ARG A 124 7.96 -8.57 14.98
C ARG A 124 8.60 -9.54 13.98
#